data_3840234e6024d3e170a67875dc51dd42
#
_entry.id   3840234e6024d3e170a67875dc51dd42
#
_cell.length_a   1.000
_cell.length_b   1.000
_cell.length_c   1.000
_cell.angle_alpha   90.00
_cell.angle_beta   90.00
_cell.angle_gamma   90.00
#
_symmetry.space_group_name_H-M   'P 1'
#
loop_
_entity.id
_entity.type
_entity.pdbx_description
1 polymer ?
#
loop_
_entity_poly.entity_id
_entity_poly.type
_entity_poly.pdbx_seq_one_letter_code
_entity_poly.pdbx_strand_id
1 'polypeptide(L)'
;MRSDLMKHGVDRIPHRALFRALGFTQEELDRPLIGVVCAQNEIIPGHMHLDTIAEAVKAGIRMAGGTPVEFPAIGVCDGIAMNHEGMFYSLPSREHIADSVEIMANAHPFDGLVFIPNCDKIVPGMIMAALRVNIPSIFCSGGPMLPGRANGKTVVLTDAFEAPGAVHTGRMSMDEADDIVEHSCPGCGSCAGMFTANSMNCMTELLGLGLPGNGTIPAVDSQRILLAKHAGMKVMDLVRDNVRPRDIVTDKAIYNGLCADMALGCSTNTMLHLPAIAHEAGLKFDLNGVNAISDKVPHIVKLNPAGHHFLVDLNNAGGLSAVMKRLDDMGLIDTTARTVDGTWADRIAGACIADEDVIRDREHAYSQTGGLAVLYGNLAPDGAVVKKGAVLPEMMVHVGPAKCFDSEEACSKGLVEGKVVSGDVVIVRYEGPKGGPGMREMLGPTATLAGMGLDSTCALVTDGRFSGVSRGASIGHVSPEAAAGGLLAYVQDGDQISIDIPNHKIELLVDEDEIAHRKASIIPQPPKKVTGYLKRYRAMVSSANYGAILDREDD
;
A
#
# COMPACT_ATOMS: atom_id res chain seq x y z
N MET A 1 27.24 -21.61 5.64
CA MET A 1 25.83 -21.16 5.78
C MET A 1 25.74 -20.19 6.96
N ARG A 2 24.86 -19.18 6.88
CA ARG A 2 24.67 -18.23 7.99
C ARG A 2 24.13 -18.93 9.24
N SER A 3 23.26 -19.93 9.05
CA SER A 3 22.70 -20.77 10.11
C SER A 3 23.73 -21.65 10.84
N ASP A 4 24.94 -21.81 10.31
CA ASP A 4 26.00 -22.56 10.99
C ASP A 4 26.39 -21.94 12.34
N LEU A 5 26.17 -20.63 12.50
CA LEU A 5 26.32 -19.95 13.79
C LEU A 5 25.44 -20.55 14.91
N MET A 6 24.37 -21.27 14.57
CA MET A 6 23.49 -21.94 15.53
C MET A 6 23.69 -23.46 15.58
N LYS A 7 24.27 -24.08 14.54
CA LYS A 7 24.23 -25.54 14.33
C LYS A 7 25.56 -26.22 14.51
N HIS A 8 26.66 -25.59 14.07
CA HIS A 8 27.94 -26.26 13.94
C HIS A 8 28.98 -25.83 15.00
N GLY A 9 29.85 -26.78 15.37
CA GLY A 9 30.92 -26.60 16.35
C GLY A 9 30.60 -27.10 17.76
N VAL A 10 31.65 -27.24 18.58
CA VAL A 10 31.56 -27.77 19.95
C VAL A 10 30.74 -26.80 20.81
N ASP A 11 30.93 -25.49 20.68
CA ASP A 11 30.20 -24.47 21.45
C ASP A 11 28.71 -24.40 21.13
N ARG A 12 28.25 -25.12 20.11
CA ARG A 12 26.85 -25.20 19.70
C ARG A 12 26.14 -26.47 20.15
N ILE A 13 26.75 -27.27 21.03
CA ILE A 13 26.11 -28.44 21.66
C ILE A 13 24.78 -28.05 22.35
N PRO A 14 24.72 -27.01 23.21
CA PRO A 14 23.46 -26.61 23.83
C PRO A 14 22.38 -26.17 22.81
N HIS A 15 22.78 -25.48 21.74
CA HIS A 15 21.86 -25.06 20.67
C HIS A 15 21.24 -26.26 19.97
N ARG A 16 22.05 -27.28 19.62
CA ARG A 16 21.53 -28.52 19.01
C ARG A 16 20.57 -29.26 19.92
N ALA A 17 20.80 -29.25 21.25
CA ALA A 17 19.86 -29.84 22.21
C ALA A 17 18.48 -29.16 22.14
N LEU A 18 18.44 -27.82 21.97
CA LEU A 18 17.20 -27.08 21.80
C LEU A 18 16.51 -27.40 20.44
N PHE A 19 17.28 -27.54 19.37
CA PHE A 19 16.73 -28.00 18.09
C PHE A 19 16.17 -29.42 18.18
N ARG A 20 16.80 -30.33 18.96
CA ARG A 20 16.26 -31.67 19.23
C ARG A 20 14.94 -31.60 19.99
N ALA A 21 14.79 -30.70 20.95
CA ALA A 21 13.53 -30.48 21.65
C ALA A 21 12.40 -30.03 20.73
N LEU A 22 12.73 -29.36 19.61
CA LEU A 22 11.80 -28.98 18.55
C LEU A 22 11.55 -30.12 17.53
N GLY A 23 12.20 -31.26 17.68
CA GLY A 23 12.03 -32.43 16.83
C GLY A 23 12.91 -32.47 15.57
N PHE A 24 13.87 -31.54 15.41
CA PHE A 24 14.75 -31.55 14.23
C PHE A 24 15.69 -32.76 14.25
N THR A 25 15.83 -33.45 13.11
CA THR A 25 16.81 -34.51 12.87
C THR A 25 18.19 -33.93 12.54
N GLN A 26 19.22 -34.76 12.44
CA GLN A 26 20.54 -34.32 12.04
C GLN A 26 20.53 -33.89 10.55
N GLU A 27 19.85 -34.66 9.73
CA GLU A 27 19.72 -34.41 8.30
C GLU A 27 19.05 -33.05 8.02
N GLU A 28 18.07 -32.65 8.85
CA GLU A 28 17.43 -31.32 8.76
C GLU A 28 18.39 -30.22 9.21
N LEU A 29 19.18 -30.42 10.25
CA LEU A 29 20.17 -29.46 10.74
C LEU A 29 21.36 -29.29 9.76
N ASP A 30 21.68 -30.32 8.98
CA ASP A 30 22.75 -30.24 7.96
C ASP A 30 22.35 -29.46 6.72
N ARG A 31 21.06 -29.13 6.57
CA ARG A 31 20.51 -28.34 5.47
C ARG A 31 20.49 -26.83 5.78
N PRO A 32 20.35 -25.97 4.77
CA PRO A 32 20.03 -24.56 4.99
C PRO A 32 18.73 -24.38 5.78
N LEU A 33 18.75 -23.51 6.80
CA LEU A 33 17.55 -23.14 7.55
C LEU A 33 16.89 -21.93 6.90
N ILE A 34 15.65 -22.10 6.48
CA ILE A 34 14.86 -21.06 5.81
C ILE A 34 13.76 -20.56 6.75
N GLY A 35 13.82 -19.28 7.11
CA GLY A 35 12.75 -18.66 7.90
C GLY A 35 11.51 -18.42 7.03
N VAL A 36 10.36 -18.87 7.51
CA VAL A 36 9.05 -18.59 6.88
C VAL A 36 8.33 -17.56 7.75
N VAL A 37 8.27 -16.32 7.27
CA VAL A 37 7.66 -15.21 7.98
C VAL A 37 6.19 -15.14 7.59
N CYS A 38 5.30 -15.63 8.43
CA CYS A 38 3.88 -15.73 8.14
C CYS A 38 3.06 -14.77 9.00
N ALA A 39 2.22 -13.94 8.36
CA ALA A 39 1.33 -13.01 9.06
C ALA A 39 -0.09 -13.58 9.26
N GLN A 40 -0.24 -14.90 9.29
CA GLN A 40 -1.52 -15.55 9.55
C GLN A 40 -2.16 -15.06 10.85
N ASN A 41 -3.45 -14.79 10.79
CA ASN A 41 -4.31 -14.50 11.95
C ASN A 41 -5.79 -14.66 11.56
N GLU A 42 -6.67 -14.71 12.58
CA GLU A 42 -8.11 -14.92 12.41
C GLU A 42 -8.93 -13.60 12.34
N ILE A 43 -8.25 -12.43 12.35
CA ILE A 43 -8.90 -11.10 12.32
C ILE A 43 -9.02 -10.57 10.90
N ILE A 44 -7.97 -10.78 10.08
CA ILE A 44 -7.88 -10.20 8.74
C ILE A 44 -8.38 -11.21 7.72
N PRO A 45 -9.45 -10.92 6.93
CA PRO A 45 -9.93 -11.84 5.90
C PRO A 45 -8.85 -12.26 4.88
N GLY A 46 -7.92 -11.33 4.57
CA GLY A 46 -6.77 -11.61 3.71
C GLY A 46 -5.72 -12.52 4.32
N HIS A 47 -5.77 -12.79 5.64
CA HIS A 47 -4.75 -13.54 6.36
C HIS A 47 -5.22 -14.87 6.92
N MET A 48 -6.52 -15.13 6.95
CA MET A 48 -7.09 -16.32 7.58
C MET A 48 -6.62 -17.65 6.96
N HIS A 49 -6.16 -17.65 5.71
CA HIS A 49 -5.70 -18.81 4.95
C HIS A 49 -4.18 -18.87 4.75
N LEU A 50 -3.42 -17.94 5.34
CA LEU A 50 -1.97 -17.88 5.12
C LEU A 50 -1.22 -19.07 5.72
N ASP A 51 -1.79 -19.78 6.68
CA ASP A 51 -1.30 -21.08 7.16
C ASP A 51 -1.21 -22.12 6.04
N THR A 52 -2.24 -22.21 5.21
CA THR A 52 -2.27 -23.09 4.03
C THR A 52 -1.18 -22.70 3.02
N ILE A 53 -0.97 -21.40 2.79
CA ILE A 53 0.12 -20.89 1.95
C ILE A 53 1.48 -21.24 2.57
N ALA A 54 1.65 -21.07 3.90
CA ALA A 54 2.88 -21.37 4.60
C ALA A 54 3.23 -22.87 4.51
N GLU A 55 2.25 -23.77 4.65
CA GLU A 55 2.47 -25.20 4.47
C GLU A 55 2.92 -25.55 3.03
N ALA A 56 2.33 -24.92 2.02
CA ALA A 56 2.74 -25.11 0.64
C ALA A 56 4.18 -24.59 0.39
N VAL A 57 4.54 -23.42 0.93
CA VAL A 57 5.91 -22.87 0.89
C VAL A 57 6.89 -23.83 1.58
N LYS A 58 6.57 -24.31 2.79
CA LYS A 58 7.41 -25.27 3.53
C LYS A 58 7.59 -26.57 2.76
N ALA A 59 6.55 -27.07 2.08
CA ALA A 59 6.67 -28.23 1.21
C ALA A 59 7.68 -27.97 0.06
N GLY A 60 7.62 -26.81 -0.59
CA GLY A 60 8.56 -26.40 -1.64
C GLY A 60 10.00 -26.32 -1.14
N ILE A 61 10.24 -25.74 0.04
CA ILE A 61 11.56 -25.66 0.68
C ILE A 61 12.12 -27.07 0.92
N ARG A 62 11.32 -27.97 1.48
CA ARG A 62 11.74 -29.36 1.73
C ARG A 62 12.06 -30.12 0.44
N MET A 63 11.24 -29.93 -0.61
CA MET A 63 11.48 -30.52 -1.94
C MET A 63 12.82 -30.08 -2.53
N ALA A 64 13.23 -28.82 -2.29
CA ALA A 64 14.49 -28.26 -2.78
C ALA A 64 15.68 -28.47 -1.81
N GLY A 65 15.50 -29.26 -0.73
CA GLY A 65 16.58 -29.67 0.17
C GLY A 65 16.88 -28.68 1.30
N GLY A 66 15.98 -27.75 1.60
CA GLY A 66 16.04 -26.85 2.75
C GLY A 66 15.23 -27.35 3.96
N THR A 67 15.44 -26.73 5.11
CA THR A 67 14.68 -26.97 6.34
C THR A 67 13.92 -25.67 6.70
N PRO A 68 12.59 -25.65 6.57
CA PRO A 68 11.78 -24.48 6.90
C PRO A 68 11.56 -24.35 8.40
N VAL A 69 11.61 -23.11 8.89
CA VAL A 69 11.29 -22.73 10.27
C VAL A 69 10.35 -21.53 10.22
N GLU A 70 9.11 -21.72 10.67
CA GLU A 70 8.10 -20.66 10.64
C GLU A 70 8.15 -19.81 11.90
N PHE A 71 7.95 -18.50 11.75
CA PHE A 71 7.70 -17.56 12.83
C PHE A 71 6.70 -16.48 12.41
N PRO A 72 5.88 -15.94 13.35
CA PRO A 72 4.81 -15.02 13.02
C PRO A 72 5.30 -13.58 12.82
N ALA A 73 4.56 -12.84 12.00
CA ALA A 73 4.50 -11.38 12.03
C ALA A 73 3.08 -10.93 12.39
N ILE A 74 2.96 -9.78 13.05
CA ILE A 74 1.65 -9.20 13.34
C ILE A 74 1.00 -8.63 12.07
N GLY A 75 -0.31 -8.37 12.15
CA GLY A 75 -1.06 -7.66 11.11
C GLY A 75 -2.20 -6.85 11.71
N VAL A 76 -2.49 -5.69 11.12
CA VAL A 76 -3.66 -4.86 11.40
C VAL A 76 -4.51 -4.85 10.14
N CYS A 77 -5.82 -5.07 10.28
CA CYS A 77 -6.76 -4.92 9.17
C CYS A 77 -7.21 -3.47 9.06
N ASP A 78 -6.79 -2.77 8.02
CA ASP A 78 -7.18 -1.38 7.80
C ASP A 78 -8.70 -1.24 7.66
N GLY A 79 -9.37 -2.18 6.98
CA GLY A 79 -10.82 -2.17 6.83
C GLY A 79 -11.58 -2.27 8.15
N ILE A 80 -11.16 -3.15 9.06
CA ILE A 80 -11.78 -3.29 10.39
C ILE A 80 -11.40 -2.13 11.31
N ALA A 81 -10.20 -1.57 11.16
CA ALA A 81 -9.74 -0.42 11.93
C ALA A 81 -10.29 0.93 11.43
N MET A 82 -10.98 0.95 10.27
CA MET A 82 -11.51 2.17 9.65
C MET A 82 -12.56 2.85 10.51
N ASN A 83 -12.60 4.18 10.48
CA ASN A 83 -13.60 5.04 11.16
C ASN A 83 -13.60 4.96 12.69
N HIS A 84 -12.53 4.46 13.34
CA HIS A 84 -12.36 4.50 14.80
C HIS A 84 -10.88 4.60 15.19
N GLU A 85 -10.59 4.70 16.50
CA GLU A 85 -9.24 4.91 17.05
C GLU A 85 -8.24 3.79 16.68
N GLY A 86 -8.70 2.60 16.29
CA GLY A 86 -7.85 1.50 15.81
C GLY A 86 -6.99 1.90 14.60
N MET A 87 -7.47 2.83 13.79
CA MET A 87 -6.76 3.27 12.58
C MET A 87 -5.45 4.03 12.88
N PHE A 88 -5.28 4.58 14.07
CA PHE A 88 -4.01 5.14 14.53
C PHE A 88 -2.86 4.12 14.60
N TYR A 89 -3.19 2.82 14.68
CA TYR A 89 -2.20 1.74 14.77
C TYR A 89 -1.84 1.11 13.42
N SER A 90 -2.61 1.40 12.36
CA SER A 90 -2.40 0.80 11.06
C SER A 90 -1.00 1.10 10.49
N LEU A 91 -0.70 2.34 10.13
CA LEU A 91 0.63 2.68 9.59
C LEU A 91 1.77 2.41 10.57
N PRO A 92 1.65 2.72 11.88
CA PRO A 92 2.70 2.38 12.84
C PRO A 92 3.03 0.89 12.92
N SER A 93 2.08 0.01 12.61
CA SER A 93 2.33 -1.44 12.56
C SER A 93 3.33 -1.83 11.48
N ARG A 94 3.44 -1.08 10.37
CA ARG A 94 4.43 -1.29 9.30
C ARG A 94 5.85 -1.29 9.85
N GLU A 95 6.18 -0.29 10.66
CA GLU A 95 7.50 -0.16 11.28
C GLU A 95 7.76 -1.31 12.27
N HIS A 96 6.76 -1.60 13.10
CA HIS A 96 6.89 -2.69 14.09
C HIS A 96 7.03 -4.07 13.42
N ILE A 97 6.38 -4.29 12.28
CA ILE A 97 6.56 -5.51 11.48
C ILE A 97 8.01 -5.60 11.00
N ALA A 98 8.56 -4.52 10.45
CA ALA A 98 9.93 -4.48 9.99
C ALA A 98 10.91 -4.78 11.15
N ASP A 99 10.75 -4.12 12.29
CA ASP A 99 11.57 -4.30 13.49
C ASP A 99 11.50 -5.73 14.03
N SER A 100 10.28 -6.29 14.15
CA SER A 100 10.10 -7.63 14.73
C SER A 100 10.72 -8.72 13.88
N VAL A 101 10.60 -8.61 12.55
CA VAL A 101 11.21 -9.56 11.60
C VAL A 101 12.72 -9.42 11.62
N GLU A 102 13.26 -8.20 11.66
CA GLU A 102 14.70 -7.96 11.79
C GLU A 102 15.25 -8.60 13.05
N ILE A 103 14.60 -8.40 14.22
CA ILE A 103 14.99 -8.99 15.49
C ILE A 103 15.04 -10.53 15.37
N MET A 104 13.97 -11.14 14.84
CA MET A 104 13.89 -12.59 14.71
C MET A 104 14.96 -13.16 13.77
N ALA A 105 15.15 -12.53 12.61
CA ALA A 105 16.08 -13.00 11.58
C ALA A 105 17.56 -12.80 11.96
N ASN A 106 17.87 -11.84 12.84
CA ASN A 106 19.23 -11.59 13.32
C ASN A 106 19.54 -12.39 14.60
N ALA A 107 18.57 -12.53 15.52
CA ALA A 107 18.72 -13.39 16.70
C ALA A 107 18.83 -14.87 16.30
N HIS A 108 18.17 -15.29 15.24
CA HIS A 108 18.17 -16.65 14.71
C HIS A 108 18.66 -16.62 13.25
N PRO A 109 19.97 -16.65 13.00
CA PRO A 109 20.54 -16.39 11.67
C PRO A 109 20.15 -17.46 10.64
N PHE A 110 19.03 -17.23 9.95
CA PHE A 110 18.57 -18.04 8.82
C PHE A 110 19.46 -17.84 7.58
N ASP A 111 19.44 -18.80 6.67
CA ASP A 111 20.17 -18.73 5.38
C ASP A 111 19.36 -17.99 4.31
N GLY A 112 18.04 -17.98 4.42
CA GLY A 112 17.10 -17.26 3.57
C GLY A 112 15.75 -17.09 4.24
N LEU A 113 14.89 -16.24 3.65
CA LEU A 113 13.54 -15.96 4.16
C LEU A 113 12.49 -16.08 3.05
N VAL A 114 11.32 -16.60 3.41
CA VAL A 114 10.11 -16.47 2.60
C VAL A 114 9.11 -15.64 3.37
N PHE A 115 8.63 -14.55 2.78
CA PHE A 115 7.66 -13.65 3.37
C PHE A 115 6.25 -13.95 2.87
N ILE A 116 5.30 -14.12 3.79
CA ILE A 116 3.89 -14.44 3.48
C ILE A 116 2.97 -13.35 4.05
N PRO A 117 2.90 -12.18 3.38
CA PRO A 117 1.96 -11.11 3.70
C PRO A 117 0.68 -11.21 2.87
N ASN A 118 -0.30 -10.32 3.12
CA ASN A 118 -1.38 -10.07 2.15
C ASN A 118 -2.09 -8.71 2.29
N CYS A 119 -1.98 -8.00 3.41
CA CYS A 119 -2.76 -6.79 3.67
C CYS A 119 -1.88 -5.53 3.73
N ASP A 120 -2.52 -4.36 3.78
CA ASP A 120 -2.05 -3.00 3.47
C ASP A 120 -0.67 -2.65 4.02
N LYS A 121 -0.45 -2.81 5.33
CA LYS A 121 0.79 -2.37 5.99
C LYS A 121 1.76 -3.51 6.22
N ILE A 122 1.26 -4.75 6.14
CA ILE A 122 2.06 -5.95 6.32
C ILE A 122 3.00 -6.16 5.12
N VAL A 123 2.49 -5.98 3.90
CA VAL A 123 3.31 -6.12 2.69
C VAL A 123 4.50 -5.15 2.71
N PRO A 124 4.32 -3.82 2.81
CA PRO A 124 5.46 -2.90 2.84
C PRO A 124 6.35 -3.09 4.07
N GLY A 125 5.80 -3.41 5.25
CA GLY A 125 6.59 -3.70 6.45
C GLY A 125 7.52 -4.90 6.26
N MET A 126 7.04 -5.96 5.61
CA MET A 126 7.87 -7.12 5.27
C MET A 126 8.90 -6.81 4.17
N ILE A 127 8.58 -5.95 3.17
CA ILE A 127 9.57 -5.50 2.17
C ILE A 127 10.69 -4.71 2.86
N MET A 128 10.36 -3.79 3.77
CA MET A 128 11.33 -3.05 4.57
C MET A 128 12.22 -4.01 5.37
N ALA A 129 11.63 -5.00 6.05
CA ALA A 129 12.39 -6.02 6.77
C ALA A 129 13.34 -6.82 5.87
N ALA A 130 12.87 -7.26 4.71
CA ALA A 130 13.68 -8.02 3.75
C ALA A 130 14.91 -7.22 3.30
N LEU A 131 14.73 -5.93 3.01
CA LEU A 131 15.80 -5.02 2.60
C LEU A 131 16.77 -4.72 3.75
N ARG A 132 16.26 -4.53 4.98
CA ARG A 132 17.05 -4.25 6.16
C ARG A 132 17.94 -5.44 6.56
N VAL A 133 17.36 -6.64 6.62
CA VAL A 133 18.08 -7.89 6.92
C VAL A 133 19.01 -8.29 5.78
N ASN A 134 18.61 -8.08 4.54
CA ASN A 134 19.35 -8.27 3.29
C ASN A 134 20.01 -9.65 3.15
N ILE A 135 19.26 -10.72 3.40
CA ILE A 135 19.63 -12.10 3.08
C ILE A 135 18.73 -12.64 1.96
N PRO A 136 19.12 -13.72 1.24
CA PRO A 136 18.29 -14.27 0.17
C PRO A 136 16.83 -14.42 0.57
N SER A 137 15.93 -13.79 -0.17
CA SER A 137 14.52 -13.69 0.23
C SER A 137 13.57 -13.67 -0.96
N ILE A 138 12.35 -14.18 -0.75
CA ILE A 138 11.27 -14.15 -1.75
C ILE A 138 9.92 -13.87 -1.07
N PHE A 139 9.00 -13.26 -1.81
CA PHE A 139 7.63 -12.98 -1.38
C PHE A 139 6.64 -13.96 -2.00
N CYS A 140 5.70 -14.43 -1.18
CA CYS A 140 4.56 -15.23 -1.58
C CYS A 140 3.30 -14.71 -0.87
N SER A 141 2.60 -13.77 -1.52
CA SER A 141 1.39 -13.16 -0.96
C SER A 141 0.20 -14.13 -0.94
N GLY A 142 -0.79 -13.85 -0.07
CA GLY A 142 -2.00 -14.68 0.02
C GLY A 142 -2.93 -14.58 -1.18
N GLY A 143 -2.84 -13.51 -1.97
CA GLY A 143 -3.69 -13.26 -3.15
C GLY A 143 -4.98 -12.50 -2.85
N PRO A 144 -5.62 -11.89 -3.88
CA PRO A 144 -6.87 -11.16 -3.77
C PRO A 144 -8.07 -12.10 -3.60
N MET A 145 -9.13 -11.62 -2.92
CA MET A 145 -10.43 -12.29 -2.91
C MET A 145 -11.16 -12.08 -4.25
N LEU A 146 -12.11 -12.92 -4.53
CA LEU A 146 -13.05 -12.72 -5.64
C LEU A 146 -14.08 -11.65 -5.27
N PRO A 147 -14.63 -10.91 -6.25
CA PRO A 147 -15.79 -10.04 -6.02
C PRO A 147 -17.03 -10.87 -5.69
N GLY A 148 -17.93 -10.31 -4.87
CA GLY A 148 -19.18 -10.92 -4.51
C GLY A 148 -20.34 -10.56 -5.44
N ARG A 149 -21.54 -11.06 -5.14
CA ARG A 149 -22.76 -10.75 -5.90
C ARG A 149 -23.94 -10.56 -4.97
N ALA A 150 -24.59 -9.40 -5.06
CA ALA A 150 -25.83 -9.07 -4.35
C ALA A 150 -26.83 -8.50 -5.36
N ASN A 151 -28.10 -8.88 -5.27
CA ASN A 151 -29.19 -8.37 -6.13
C ASN A 151 -28.87 -8.40 -7.63
N GLY A 152 -28.17 -9.46 -8.10
CA GLY A 152 -27.78 -9.63 -9.50
C GLY A 152 -26.62 -8.74 -9.97
N LYS A 153 -26.05 -7.90 -9.09
CA LYS A 153 -24.90 -7.02 -9.35
C LYS A 153 -23.64 -7.59 -8.71
N THR A 154 -22.50 -7.25 -9.28
CA THR A 154 -21.21 -7.47 -8.62
C THR A 154 -21.06 -6.46 -7.51
N VAL A 155 -20.71 -6.92 -6.30
CA VAL A 155 -20.49 -6.08 -5.11
C VAL A 155 -19.14 -6.42 -4.48
N VAL A 156 -18.52 -5.41 -3.88
CA VAL A 156 -17.25 -5.54 -3.17
C VAL A 156 -17.25 -4.64 -1.92
N LEU A 157 -16.19 -4.68 -1.15
CA LEU A 157 -16.05 -3.91 0.08
C LEU A 157 -16.33 -2.40 -0.10
N THR A 158 -16.07 -1.83 -1.28
CA THR A 158 -16.41 -0.43 -1.59
C THR A 158 -17.89 -0.15 -1.40
N ASP A 159 -18.73 -1.04 -1.92
CA ASP A 159 -20.20 -0.88 -1.86
C ASP A 159 -20.67 -0.91 -0.39
N ALA A 160 -20.04 -1.76 0.44
CA ALA A 160 -20.35 -1.81 1.88
C ALA A 160 -19.93 -0.53 2.62
N PHE A 161 -18.83 0.12 2.22
CA PHE A 161 -18.42 1.41 2.81
C PHE A 161 -19.27 2.60 2.33
N GLU A 162 -19.82 2.56 1.12
CA GLU A 162 -20.71 3.58 0.57
C GLU A 162 -22.16 3.43 1.11
N ALA A 163 -22.56 2.22 1.52
CA ALA A 163 -23.92 1.91 1.98
C ALA A 163 -24.43 2.81 3.12
N PRO A 164 -23.67 3.13 4.19
CA PRO A 164 -24.13 4.02 5.25
C PRO A 164 -24.58 5.39 4.75
N GLY A 165 -23.81 6.01 3.84
CA GLY A 165 -24.17 7.30 3.23
C GLY A 165 -25.44 7.22 2.38
N ALA A 166 -25.61 6.13 1.63
CA ALA A 166 -26.78 5.88 0.81
C ALA A 166 -28.04 5.62 1.67
N VAL A 167 -27.91 4.91 2.78
CA VAL A 167 -29.00 4.66 3.74
C VAL A 167 -29.40 5.97 4.42
N HIS A 168 -28.46 6.77 4.90
CA HIS A 168 -28.75 8.06 5.55
C HIS A 168 -29.48 9.05 4.63
N THR A 169 -29.21 9.00 3.33
CA THR A 169 -29.90 9.85 2.35
C THR A 169 -31.17 9.22 1.77
N GLY A 170 -31.56 8.02 2.21
CA GLY A 170 -32.75 7.32 1.71
C GLY A 170 -32.63 6.78 0.29
N ARG A 171 -31.40 6.70 -0.26
CA ARG A 171 -31.13 6.14 -1.60
C ARG A 171 -30.98 4.62 -1.58
N MET A 172 -30.82 4.03 -0.41
CA MET A 172 -30.72 2.60 -0.17
C MET A 172 -31.54 2.23 1.08
N SER A 173 -32.25 1.11 1.05
CA SER A 173 -32.92 0.54 2.21
C SER A 173 -31.93 -0.23 3.11
N MET A 174 -32.31 -0.52 4.35
CA MET A 174 -31.51 -1.38 5.24
C MET A 174 -31.41 -2.80 4.69
N ASP A 175 -32.50 -3.36 4.14
CA ASP A 175 -32.51 -4.72 3.56
C ASP A 175 -31.50 -4.84 2.38
N GLU A 176 -31.40 -3.80 1.56
CA GLU A 176 -30.40 -3.76 0.47
C GLU A 176 -28.96 -3.64 1.03
N ALA A 177 -28.78 -2.87 2.11
CA ALA A 177 -27.48 -2.74 2.76
C ALA A 177 -27.07 -4.07 3.43
N ASP A 178 -28.00 -4.77 4.08
CA ASP A 178 -27.75 -6.08 4.69
C ASP A 178 -27.38 -7.13 3.64
N ASP A 179 -28.00 -7.12 2.44
CA ASP A 179 -27.63 -7.99 1.34
C ASP A 179 -26.19 -7.71 0.82
N ILE A 180 -25.77 -6.44 0.81
CA ILE A 180 -24.39 -6.07 0.50
C ILE A 180 -23.41 -6.60 1.57
N VAL A 181 -23.76 -6.48 2.86
CA VAL A 181 -22.94 -6.99 3.97
C VAL A 181 -22.70 -8.50 3.82
N GLU A 182 -23.73 -9.26 3.52
CA GLU A 182 -23.64 -10.73 3.40
C GLU A 182 -22.79 -11.19 2.19
N HIS A 183 -22.67 -10.38 1.14
CA HIS A 183 -22.12 -10.83 -0.14
C HIS A 183 -20.87 -10.07 -0.63
N SER A 184 -20.52 -8.92 -0.07
CA SER A 184 -19.43 -8.08 -0.59
C SER A 184 -18.03 -8.67 -0.40
N CYS A 185 -17.86 -9.55 0.60
CA CYS A 185 -16.59 -10.22 0.92
C CYS A 185 -16.77 -11.75 0.96
N PRO A 186 -16.84 -12.43 -0.19
CA PRO A 186 -17.34 -13.81 -0.27
C PRO A 186 -16.32 -14.87 0.21
N GLY A 187 -15.11 -14.50 0.61
CA GLY A 187 -14.09 -15.47 1.01
C GLY A 187 -12.79 -14.85 1.51
N CYS A 188 -11.76 -15.68 1.60
CA CYS A 188 -10.42 -15.25 1.98
C CYS A 188 -9.74 -14.46 0.84
N GLY A 189 -8.75 -13.67 1.20
CA GLY A 189 -7.95 -12.87 0.29
C GLY A 189 -7.91 -11.39 0.68
N SER A 190 -6.98 -10.64 0.10
CA SER A 190 -7.00 -9.18 0.12
C SER A 190 -8.21 -8.65 -0.67
N CYS A 191 -8.47 -7.35 -0.62
CA CYS A 191 -9.61 -6.76 -1.33
C CYS A 191 -9.63 -7.14 -2.83
N ALA A 192 -10.82 -7.20 -3.45
CA ALA A 192 -10.94 -7.58 -4.86
C ALA A 192 -10.45 -6.49 -5.85
N GLY A 193 -10.46 -5.22 -5.45
CA GLY A 193 -10.05 -4.06 -6.27
C GLY A 193 -8.58 -3.66 -6.10
N MET A 194 -8.15 -2.63 -6.85
CA MET A 194 -6.81 -2.04 -6.77
C MET A 194 -6.74 -1.03 -5.61
N PHE A 195 -6.86 -1.55 -4.39
CA PHE A 195 -6.68 -0.82 -3.14
C PHE A 195 -5.24 -0.98 -2.65
N THR A 196 -4.91 -0.48 -1.46
CA THR A 196 -3.55 -0.47 -0.96
C THR A 196 -2.95 -1.88 -0.84
N ALA A 197 -3.70 -2.85 -0.31
CA ALA A 197 -3.24 -4.24 -0.20
C ALA A 197 -2.77 -4.79 -1.54
N ASN A 198 -3.60 -4.68 -2.58
CA ASN A 198 -3.26 -5.19 -3.90
C ASN A 198 -2.22 -4.35 -4.64
N SER A 199 -2.22 -3.02 -4.45
CA SER A 199 -1.15 -2.17 -4.96
C SER A 199 0.21 -2.65 -4.44
N MET A 200 0.31 -2.97 -3.15
CA MET A 200 1.57 -3.44 -2.56
C MET A 200 1.87 -4.91 -2.86
N ASN A 201 0.86 -5.79 -2.98
CA ASN A 201 1.04 -7.16 -3.45
C ASN A 201 1.56 -7.19 -4.90
N CYS A 202 0.99 -6.36 -5.78
CA CYS A 202 1.52 -6.16 -7.13
C CYS A 202 2.95 -5.60 -7.09
N MET A 203 3.22 -4.64 -6.19
CA MET A 203 4.54 -4.03 -6.05
C MET A 203 5.63 -5.06 -5.66
N THR A 204 5.32 -6.11 -4.88
CA THR A 204 6.29 -7.19 -4.60
C THR A 204 6.77 -7.88 -5.88
N GLU A 205 5.87 -8.09 -6.85
CA GLU A 205 6.20 -8.67 -8.15
C GLU A 205 6.91 -7.66 -9.06
N LEU A 206 6.41 -6.42 -9.08
CA LEU A 206 6.95 -5.32 -9.90
C LEU A 206 8.38 -4.92 -9.50
N LEU A 207 8.70 -4.96 -8.22
CA LEU A 207 10.06 -4.77 -7.70
C LEU A 207 10.95 -6.01 -7.91
N GLY A 208 10.41 -7.11 -8.44
CA GLY A 208 11.15 -8.33 -8.70
C GLY A 208 11.30 -9.29 -7.52
N LEU A 209 10.65 -9.05 -6.38
CA LEU A 209 10.77 -9.84 -5.15
C LEU A 209 9.82 -11.05 -5.07
N GLY A 210 8.76 -11.10 -5.88
CA GLY A 210 7.82 -12.22 -6.02
C GLY A 210 7.89 -12.87 -7.40
N LEU A 211 7.40 -14.10 -7.53
CA LEU A 211 7.23 -14.78 -8.82
C LEU A 211 6.06 -14.17 -9.60
N PRO A 212 6.01 -14.31 -10.94
CA PRO A 212 4.87 -13.90 -11.75
C PRO A 212 3.54 -14.47 -11.23
N GLY A 213 2.52 -13.61 -11.13
CA GLY A 213 1.22 -13.93 -10.56
C GLY A 213 1.12 -13.75 -9.05
N ASN A 214 2.22 -13.34 -8.38
CA ASN A 214 2.19 -13.10 -6.93
C ASN A 214 1.16 -12.05 -6.53
N GLY A 215 1.03 -10.98 -7.31
CA GLY A 215 0.07 -9.89 -7.04
C GLY A 215 -1.36 -10.17 -7.50
N THR A 216 -1.60 -11.12 -8.41
CA THR A 216 -2.87 -11.18 -9.16
C THR A 216 -3.63 -12.50 -9.05
N ILE A 217 -2.97 -13.65 -8.86
CA ILE A 217 -3.66 -14.94 -8.73
C ILE A 217 -4.60 -14.89 -7.52
N PRO A 218 -5.91 -15.20 -7.67
CA PRO A 218 -6.85 -15.19 -6.54
C PRO A 218 -6.45 -16.13 -5.39
N ALA A 219 -6.82 -15.76 -4.17
CA ALA A 219 -6.50 -16.51 -2.96
C ALA A 219 -7.04 -17.96 -2.98
N VAL A 220 -8.19 -18.16 -3.60
CA VAL A 220 -8.89 -19.46 -3.68
C VAL A 220 -8.50 -20.30 -4.89
N ASP A 221 -7.63 -19.78 -5.76
CA ASP A 221 -7.21 -20.51 -6.96
C ASP A 221 -6.11 -21.54 -6.62
N SER A 222 -6.19 -22.73 -7.23
CA SER A 222 -5.18 -23.78 -7.07
C SER A 222 -3.78 -23.33 -7.52
N GLN A 223 -3.69 -22.40 -8.47
CA GLN A 223 -2.43 -21.80 -8.92
C GLN A 223 -1.70 -21.06 -7.79
N ARG A 224 -2.45 -20.51 -6.80
CA ARG A 224 -1.87 -19.88 -5.60
C ARG A 224 -1.04 -20.89 -4.79
N ILE A 225 -1.53 -22.12 -4.65
CA ILE A 225 -0.79 -23.20 -3.95
C ILE A 225 0.43 -23.66 -4.76
N LEU A 226 0.32 -23.72 -6.09
CA LEU A 226 1.46 -24.05 -6.96
C LEU A 226 2.53 -22.94 -6.86
N LEU A 227 2.13 -21.67 -6.92
CA LEU A 227 3.02 -20.53 -6.75
C LEU A 227 3.76 -20.59 -5.41
N ALA A 228 3.04 -20.92 -4.32
CA ALA A 228 3.63 -21.02 -2.98
C ALA A 228 4.72 -22.11 -2.91
N LYS A 229 4.47 -23.28 -3.52
CA LYS A 229 5.49 -24.34 -3.61
C LYS A 229 6.70 -23.88 -4.44
N HIS A 230 6.46 -23.23 -5.58
CA HIS A 230 7.54 -22.70 -6.42
C HIS A 230 8.35 -21.62 -5.70
N ALA A 231 7.71 -20.73 -4.93
CA ALA A 231 8.42 -19.74 -4.10
C ALA A 231 9.31 -20.42 -3.05
N GLY A 232 8.80 -21.48 -2.40
CA GLY A 232 9.58 -22.30 -1.47
C GLY A 232 10.77 -23.02 -2.13
N MET A 233 10.63 -23.45 -3.38
CA MET A 233 11.77 -24.01 -4.15
C MET A 233 12.74 -22.91 -4.56
N LYS A 234 12.23 -21.77 -5.04
CA LYS A 234 13.02 -20.66 -5.56
C LYS A 234 13.92 -20.01 -4.51
N VAL A 235 13.49 -19.90 -3.25
CA VAL A 235 14.35 -19.36 -2.18
C VAL A 235 15.63 -20.17 -2.02
N MET A 236 15.60 -21.48 -2.28
CA MET A 236 16.79 -22.34 -2.20
C MET A 236 17.80 -22.03 -3.32
N ASP A 237 17.31 -21.66 -4.54
CA ASP A 237 18.19 -21.17 -5.59
C ASP A 237 18.82 -19.82 -5.19
N LEU A 238 18.00 -18.89 -4.64
CA LEU A 238 18.49 -17.59 -4.17
C LEU A 238 19.56 -17.75 -3.08
N VAL A 239 19.40 -18.72 -2.16
CA VAL A 239 20.39 -19.02 -1.13
C VAL A 239 21.68 -19.57 -1.75
N ARG A 240 21.58 -20.51 -2.69
CA ARG A 240 22.74 -21.08 -3.38
C ARG A 240 23.52 -20.01 -4.15
N ASP A 241 22.80 -19.13 -4.86
CA ASP A 241 23.39 -18.13 -5.72
C ASP A 241 23.66 -16.81 -4.98
N ASN A 242 23.34 -16.74 -3.67
CA ASN A 242 23.48 -15.61 -2.77
C ASN A 242 22.85 -14.32 -3.33
N VAL A 243 21.65 -14.43 -3.92
CA VAL A 243 20.88 -13.30 -4.45
C VAL A 243 20.04 -12.69 -3.31
N ARG A 244 20.27 -11.41 -3.03
CA ARG A 244 19.68 -10.70 -1.88
C ARG A 244 18.69 -9.64 -2.34
N PRO A 245 17.77 -9.19 -1.48
CA PRO A 245 16.78 -8.16 -1.82
C PRO A 245 17.39 -6.88 -2.39
N ARG A 246 18.51 -6.38 -1.84
CA ARG A 246 19.18 -5.17 -2.35
C ARG A 246 19.89 -5.37 -3.71
N ASP A 247 20.13 -6.63 -4.15
CA ASP A 247 20.61 -6.92 -5.50
C ASP A 247 19.48 -6.84 -6.54
N ILE A 248 18.23 -6.86 -6.10
CA ILE A 248 17.01 -6.84 -6.90
C ILE A 248 16.37 -5.45 -6.87
N VAL A 249 16.11 -4.91 -5.66
CA VAL A 249 15.51 -3.59 -5.46
C VAL A 249 16.60 -2.53 -5.65
N THR A 250 16.73 -2.06 -6.88
CA THR A 250 17.67 -1.03 -7.34
C THR A 250 16.88 0.16 -7.90
N ASP A 251 17.57 1.24 -8.29
CA ASP A 251 16.91 2.38 -8.95
C ASP A 251 16.10 1.96 -10.18
N LYS A 252 16.55 0.94 -10.94
CA LYS A 252 15.81 0.37 -12.08
C LYS A 252 14.51 -0.31 -11.63
N ALA A 253 14.55 -1.06 -10.53
CA ALA A 253 13.38 -1.73 -10.00
C ALA A 253 12.35 -0.71 -9.47
N ILE A 254 12.80 0.33 -8.74
CA ILE A 254 11.94 1.43 -8.28
C ILE A 254 11.33 2.18 -9.48
N TYR A 255 12.13 2.49 -10.50
CA TYR A 255 11.64 3.14 -11.72
C TYR A 255 10.56 2.30 -12.43
N ASN A 256 10.82 1.01 -12.65
CA ASN A 256 9.84 0.10 -13.25
C ASN A 256 8.57 -0.04 -12.40
N GLY A 257 8.73 -0.12 -11.09
CA GLY A 257 7.61 -0.13 -10.14
C GLY A 257 6.75 1.12 -10.25
N LEU A 258 7.38 2.32 -10.33
CA LEU A 258 6.67 3.58 -10.54
C LEU A 258 5.97 3.64 -11.91
N CYS A 259 6.61 3.17 -12.98
CA CYS A 259 5.95 3.12 -14.29
C CYS A 259 4.70 2.23 -14.26
N ALA A 260 4.78 1.06 -13.64
CA ALA A 260 3.64 0.18 -13.49
C ALA A 260 2.56 0.77 -12.55
N ASP A 261 2.97 1.45 -11.48
CA ASP A 261 2.08 2.16 -10.54
C ASP A 261 1.22 3.20 -11.26
N MET A 262 1.85 3.99 -12.15
CA MET A 262 1.16 4.98 -12.99
C MET A 262 0.21 4.33 -14.00
N ALA A 263 0.65 3.21 -14.61
CA ALA A 263 -0.13 2.48 -15.62
C ALA A 263 -1.36 1.78 -15.04
N LEU A 264 -1.26 1.31 -13.80
CA LEU A 264 -2.32 0.60 -13.05
C LEU A 264 -3.25 1.56 -12.27
N GLY A 265 -2.83 2.80 -12.03
CA GLY A 265 -3.55 3.71 -11.15
C GLY A 265 -3.73 3.15 -9.74
N CYS A 266 -2.63 2.74 -9.11
CA CYS A 266 -2.62 2.15 -7.77
C CYS A 266 -3.11 3.11 -6.67
N SER A 267 -3.04 2.69 -5.43
CA SER A 267 -3.38 3.52 -4.26
C SER A 267 -2.34 4.63 -4.05
N THR A 268 -2.78 5.81 -3.60
CA THR A 268 -1.88 6.89 -3.16
C THR A 268 -0.90 6.46 -2.07
N ASN A 269 -1.22 5.40 -1.33
CA ASN A 269 -0.33 4.81 -0.33
C ASN A 269 1.01 4.30 -0.91
N THR A 270 1.10 4.00 -2.22
CA THR A 270 2.38 3.65 -2.84
C THR A 270 3.38 4.78 -2.73
N MET A 271 2.92 6.05 -2.81
CA MET A 271 3.75 7.26 -2.62
C MET A 271 4.19 7.48 -1.17
N LEU A 272 3.71 6.69 -0.23
CA LEU A 272 4.19 6.62 1.15
C LEU A 272 5.11 5.42 1.37
N HIS A 273 4.78 4.28 0.76
CA HIS A 273 5.51 3.04 1.00
C HIS A 273 6.77 2.92 0.13
N LEU A 274 6.77 3.39 -1.11
CA LEU A 274 7.96 3.37 -1.97
C LEU A 274 9.13 4.22 -1.43
N PRO A 275 8.92 5.45 -0.90
CA PRO A 275 9.98 6.17 -0.20
C PRO A 275 10.57 5.38 0.98
N ALA A 276 9.72 4.76 1.81
CA ALA A 276 10.18 3.92 2.92
C ALA A 276 10.97 2.69 2.46
N ILE A 277 10.52 2.03 1.40
CA ILE A 277 11.20 0.88 0.78
C ILE A 277 12.55 1.31 0.18
N ALA A 278 12.60 2.44 -0.52
CA ALA A 278 13.82 2.97 -1.10
C ALA A 278 14.84 3.32 0.01
N HIS A 279 14.40 3.93 1.11
CA HIS A 279 15.25 4.19 2.27
C HIS A 279 15.91 2.91 2.80
N GLU A 280 15.14 1.85 3.03
CA GLU A 280 15.67 0.55 3.50
C GLU A 280 16.60 -0.12 2.47
N ALA A 281 16.41 0.16 1.19
CA ALA A 281 17.32 -0.29 0.14
C ALA A 281 18.62 0.53 0.06
N GLY A 282 18.71 1.66 0.75
CA GLY A 282 19.80 2.63 0.66
C GLY A 282 19.75 3.47 -0.61
N LEU A 283 18.57 3.64 -1.20
CA LEU A 283 18.31 4.40 -2.42
C LEU A 283 17.72 5.77 -2.09
N LYS A 284 17.97 6.75 -2.95
CA LYS A 284 17.29 8.05 -2.87
C LYS A 284 15.97 7.99 -3.63
N PHE A 285 14.88 8.38 -2.98
CA PHE A 285 13.58 8.53 -3.62
C PHE A 285 13.28 10.02 -3.83
N ASP A 286 13.03 10.39 -5.08
CA ASP A 286 12.68 11.78 -5.45
C ASP A 286 11.19 11.86 -5.78
N LEU A 287 10.40 12.40 -4.85
CA LEU A 287 8.96 12.59 -5.04
C LEU A 287 8.66 13.57 -6.20
N ASN A 288 9.57 14.53 -6.48
CA ASN A 288 9.43 15.44 -7.63
C ASN A 288 9.55 14.69 -8.97
N GLY A 289 10.39 13.65 -9.03
CA GLY A 289 10.59 12.82 -10.21
C GLY A 289 9.35 11.99 -10.59
N VAL A 290 8.43 11.75 -9.65
CA VAL A 290 7.21 10.95 -9.88
C VAL A 290 6.33 11.57 -10.96
N ASN A 291 6.13 12.89 -10.97
CA ASN A 291 5.33 13.58 -11.99
C ASN A 291 5.91 13.40 -13.40
N ALA A 292 7.24 13.46 -13.53
CA ALA A 292 7.89 13.23 -14.82
C ALA A 292 7.67 11.82 -15.38
N ILE A 293 7.47 10.83 -14.52
CA ILE A 293 7.07 9.46 -14.90
C ILE A 293 5.57 9.45 -15.23
N SER A 294 4.74 10.03 -14.36
CA SER A 294 3.29 10.09 -14.56
C SER A 294 2.91 10.77 -15.89
N ASP A 295 3.62 11.82 -16.28
CA ASP A 295 3.33 12.55 -17.53
C ASP A 295 3.67 11.75 -18.80
N LYS A 296 4.51 10.71 -18.70
CA LYS A 296 4.95 9.88 -19.82
C LYS A 296 4.22 8.55 -19.92
N VAL A 297 3.84 7.98 -18.78
CA VAL A 297 3.23 6.66 -18.70
C VAL A 297 1.72 6.78 -18.82
N PRO A 298 1.06 6.16 -19.82
CA PRO A 298 -0.39 6.19 -19.93
C PRO A 298 -1.05 5.30 -18.85
N HIS A 299 -2.24 5.69 -18.42
CA HIS A 299 -3.10 4.89 -17.55
C HIS A 299 -3.83 3.84 -18.40
N ILE A 300 -3.32 2.61 -18.45
CA ILE A 300 -3.78 1.56 -19.37
C ILE A 300 -4.63 0.47 -18.70
N VAL A 301 -4.66 0.42 -17.35
CA VAL A 301 -5.48 -0.53 -16.60
C VAL A 301 -6.30 0.23 -15.58
N LYS A 302 -7.62 0.06 -15.58
CA LYS A 302 -8.52 0.79 -14.69
C LYS A 302 -9.41 -0.17 -13.89
N LEU A 303 -8.92 -0.54 -12.72
CA LEU A 303 -9.62 -1.47 -11.82
C LEU A 303 -10.51 -0.71 -10.82
N ASN A 304 -11.43 -1.43 -10.16
CA ASN A 304 -12.21 -0.89 -9.04
C ASN A 304 -11.26 -0.28 -7.96
N PRO A 305 -11.55 0.91 -7.40
CA PRO A 305 -12.79 1.68 -7.46
C PRO A 305 -12.88 2.64 -8.65
N ALA A 306 -11.78 2.86 -9.39
CA ALA A 306 -11.75 3.80 -10.52
C ALA A 306 -12.47 3.26 -11.76
N GLY A 307 -12.53 1.94 -11.94
CA GLY A 307 -13.17 1.23 -13.03
C GLY A 307 -14.05 0.08 -12.54
N HIS A 308 -14.48 -0.77 -13.47
CA HIS A 308 -15.38 -1.90 -13.19
C HIS A 308 -14.68 -3.27 -13.21
N HIS A 309 -13.41 -3.34 -13.60
CA HIS A 309 -12.61 -4.55 -13.54
C HIS A 309 -12.02 -4.77 -12.13
N PHE A 310 -11.66 -6.01 -11.84
CA PHE A 310 -11.09 -6.45 -10.57
C PHE A 310 -9.72 -7.13 -10.78
N LEU A 311 -9.04 -7.49 -9.70
CA LEU A 311 -7.74 -8.16 -9.79
C LEU A 311 -7.81 -9.50 -10.53
N VAL A 312 -8.93 -10.23 -10.41
CA VAL A 312 -9.15 -11.47 -11.14
C VAL A 312 -9.21 -11.25 -12.66
N ASP A 313 -9.78 -10.13 -13.09
CA ASP A 313 -9.83 -9.77 -14.51
C ASP A 313 -8.43 -9.45 -15.03
N LEU A 314 -7.64 -8.69 -14.26
CA LEU A 314 -6.23 -8.43 -14.57
C LEU A 314 -5.41 -9.72 -14.65
N ASN A 315 -5.62 -10.66 -13.71
CA ASN A 315 -4.96 -11.96 -13.75
C ASN A 315 -5.29 -12.72 -15.05
N ASN A 316 -6.57 -12.77 -15.41
CA ASN A 316 -7.06 -13.45 -16.61
C ASN A 316 -6.59 -12.77 -17.91
N ALA A 317 -6.40 -11.45 -17.88
CA ALA A 317 -5.88 -10.67 -19.01
C ALA A 317 -4.36 -10.87 -19.25
N GLY A 318 -3.66 -11.58 -18.37
CA GLY A 318 -2.23 -11.89 -18.50
C GLY A 318 -1.38 -11.37 -17.33
N GLY A 319 -2.01 -10.75 -16.32
CA GLY A 319 -1.36 -10.31 -15.09
C GLY A 319 -0.34 -9.19 -15.29
N LEU A 320 0.55 -9.05 -14.32
CA LEU A 320 1.55 -7.97 -14.32
C LEU A 320 2.60 -8.15 -15.42
N SER A 321 2.94 -9.37 -15.80
CA SER A 321 3.85 -9.60 -16.91
C SER A 321 3.31 -9.04 -18.23
N ALA A 322 2.00 -9.12 -18.48
CA ALA A 322 1.35 -8.52 -19.64
C ALA A 322 1.33 -6.98 -19.57
N VAL A 323 1.11 -6.40 -18.39
CA VAL A 323 1.22 -4.94 -18.18
C VAL A 323 2.65 -4.46 -18.46
N MET A 324 3.65 -5.13 -17.92
CA MET A 324 5.07 -4.79 -18.14
C MET A 324 5.47 -4.96 -19.59
N LYS A 325 4.93 -5.96 -20.30
CA LYS A 325 5.13 -6.10 -21.74
C LYS A 325 4.56 -4.90 -22.51
N ARG A 326 3.36 -4.44 -22.19
CA ARG A 326 2.80 -3.20 -22.79
C ARG A 326 3.69 -1.98 -22.54
N LEU A 327 4.24 -1.86 -21.34
CA LEU A 327 5.14 -0.75 -21.01
C LEU A 327 6.49 -0.87 -21.73
N ASP A 328 7.00 -2.08 -21.93
CA ASP A 328 8.20 -2.35 -22.75
C ASP A 328 7.96 -2.01 -24.23
N ASP A 329 6.82 -2.44 -24.80
CA ASP A 329 6.43 -2.10 -26.18
C ASP A 329 6.37 -0.58 -26.41
N MET A 330 6.16 0.22 -25.34
CA MET A 330 6.19 1.68 -25.34
C MET A 330 7.57 2.28 -25.03
N GLY A 331 8.58 1.46 -24.70
CA GLY A 331 9.92 1.90 -24.30
C GLY A 331 9.97 2.60 -22.94
N LEU A 332 9.08 2.23 -22.01
CA LEU A 332 8.88 2.93 -20.73
C LEU A 332 9.54 2.24 -19.53
N ILE A 333 10.11 1.03 -19.69
CA ILE A 333 10.73 0.28 -18.58
C ILE A 333 12.16 -0.15 -18.93
N ASP A 334 12.94 -0.45 -17.89
CA ASP A 334 14.25 -1.09 -18.02
C ASP A 334 14.12 -2.60 -17.82
N THR A 335 14.12 -3.35 -18.92
CA THR A 335 13.96 -4.82 -18.91
C THR A 335 15.17 -5.56 -18.35
N THR A 336 16.32 -4.89 -18.17
CA THR A 336 17.51 -5.47 -17.53
C THR A 336 17.41 -5.52 -16.00
N ALA A 337 16.38 -4.91 -15.41
CA ALA A 337 16.15 -4.96 -13.97
C ALA A 337 15.98 -6.42 -13.51
N ARG A 338 16.71 -6.76 -12.44
CA ARG A 338 16.79 -8.11 -11.89
C ARG A 338 15.50 -8.48 -11.14
N THR A 339 15.18 -9.76 -11.18
CA THR A 339 14.07 -10.37 -10.42
C THR A 339 14.56 -11.64 -9.73
N VAL A 340 13.73 -12.22 -8.83
CA VAL A 340 14.05 -13.49 -8.15
C VAL A 340 14.24 -14.67 -9.11
N ASP A 341 13.75 -14.60 -10.33
CA ASP A 341 13.77 -15.69 -11.33
C ASP A 341 14.49 -15.32 -12.63
N GLY A 342 15.17 -14.17 -12.70
CA GLY A 342 15.93 -13.71 -13.87
C GLY A 342 15.92 -12.20 -13.99
N THR A 343 15.44 -11.71 -15.13
CA THR A 343 15.24 -10.30 -15.44
C THR A 343 13.81 -10.03 -15.91
N TRP A 344 13.42 -8.76 -16.03
CA TRP A 344 12.14 -8.42 -16.64
C TRP A 344 12.08 -8.84 -18.10
N ALA A 345 13.20 -8.82 -18.85
CA ALA A 345 13.24 -9.35 -20.22
C ALA A 345 12.82 -10.82 -20.28
N ASP A 346 13.28 -11.64 -19.34
CA ASP A 346 12.91 -13.06 -19.26
C ASP A 346 11.41 -13.25 -18.97
N ARG A 347 10.84 -12.44 -18.07
CA ARG A 347 9.42 -12.52 -17.66
C ARG A 347 8.46 -12.12 -18.78
N ILE A 348 8.79 -11.06 -19.53
CA ILE A 348 7.89 -10.54 -20.58
C ILE A 348 8.03 -11.28 -21.91
N ALA A 349 9.12 -12.05 -22.12
CA ALA A 349 9.34 -12.80 -23.35
C ALA A 349 8.19 -13.77 -23.72
N GLY A 350 7.54 -14.36 -22.72
CA GLY A 350 6.39 -15.25 -22.88
C GLY A 350 5.04 -14.63 -22.52
N ALA A 351 5.01 -13.34 -22.16
CA ALA A 351 3.79 -12.69 -21.73
C ALA A 351 2.82 -12.46 -22.90
N CYS A 352 1.54 -12.74 -22.65
CA CYS A 352 0.46 -12.54 -23.60
C CYS A 352 -0.60 -11.64 -22.98
N ILE A 353 -1.13 -10.69 -23.77
CA ILE A 353 -2.29 -9.89 -23.39
C ILE A 353 -3.51 -10.64 -23.90
N ALA A 354 -4.29 -11.25 -22.99
CA ALA A 354 -5.44 -12.06 -23.32
C ALA A 354 -6.73 -11.23 -23.44
N ASP A 355 -6.76 -10.03 -22.83
CA ASP A 355 -7.92 -9.13 -22.85
C ASP A 355 -7.45 -7.67 -22.95
N GLU A 356 -7.71 -7.04 -24.10
CA GLU A 356 -7.32 -5.66 -24.39
C GLU A 356 -8.28 -4.62 -23.77
N ASP A 357 -9.47 -5.02 -23.32
CA ASP A 357 -10.34 -4.12 -22.55
C ASP A 357 -9.80 -3.89 -21.13
N VAL A 358 -9.14 -4.89 -20.58
CA VAL A 358 -8.51 -4.81 -19.23
C VAL A 358 -7.13 -4.18 -19.31
N ILE A 359 -6.26 -4.64 -20.25
CA ILE A 359 -4.88 -4.13 -20.43
C ILE A 359 -4.81 -3.45 -21.79
N ARG A 360 -5.10 -2.16 -21.82
CA ARG A 360 -5.20 -1.36 -23.04
C ARG A 360 -3.82 -1.02 -23.63
N ASP A 361 -3.79 -0.71 -24.91
CA ASP A 361 -2.64 -0.09 -25.55
C ASP A 361 -2.61 1.44 -25.30
N ARG A 362 -1.60 2.11 -25.84
CA ARG A 362 -1.45 3.57 -25.70
C ARG A 362 -2.58 4.34 -26.36
N GLU A 363 -3.05 3.91 -27.54
CA GLU A 363 -4.07 4.63 -28.30
C GLU A 363 -5.42 4.59 -27.60
N HIS A 364 -5.73 3.49 -26.93
CA HIS A 364 -6.99 3.27 -26.22
C HIS A 364 -6.87 3.46 -24.69
N ALA A 365 -5.75 4.00 -24.19
CA ALA A 365 -5.53 4.24 -22.78
C ALA A 365 -6.62 5.11 -22.15
N TYR A 366 -6.97 4.84 -20.90
CA TYR A 366 -7.94 5.66 -20.13
C TYR A 366 -7.48 7.10 -19.96
N SER A 367 -6.17 7.32 -19.89
CA SER A 367 -5.52 8.63 -19.90
C SER A 367 -4.14 8.50 -20.54
N GLN A 368 -3.68 9.52 -21.24
CA GLN A 368 -2.33 9.58 -21.81
C GLN A 368 -1.25 9.84 -20.75
N THR A 369 -1.67 10.11 -19.52
CA THR A 369 -0.82 10.32 -18.35
C THR A 369 -1.24 9.39 -17.23
N GLY A 370 -0.33 9.13 -16.26
CA GLY A 370 -0.50 8.15 -15.19
C GLY A 370 -1.67 8.40 -14.25
N GLY A 371 -2.04 7.36 -13.51
CA GLY A 371 -3.18 7.38 -12.59
C GLY A 371 -2.94 8.11 -11.27
N LEU A 372 -1.69 8.50 -10.96
CA LEU A 372 -1.32 9.25 -9.76
C LEU A 372 -0.62 10.56 -10.13
N ALA A 373 -0.73 11.58 -9.27
CA ALA A 373 0.02 12.83 -9.36
C ALA A 373 0.43 13.34 -7.99
N VAL A 374 1.53 14.08 -7.95
CA VAL A 374 2.01 14.80 -6.76
C VAL A 374 1.81 16.29 -6.99
N LEU A 375 1.09 16.96 -6.10
CA LEU A 375 0.78 18.39 -6.19
C LEU A 375 1.72 19.17 -5.29
N TYR A 376 2.15 20.34 -5.76
CA TYR A 376 3.04 21.26 -5.05
C TYR A 376 2.44 22.67 -5.01
N GLY A 377 2.85 23.47 -4.04
CA GLY A 377 2.44 24.86 -3.87
C GLY A 377 2.64 25.30 -2.44
N ASN A 378 2.18 26.52 -2.12
CA ASN A 378 2.37 27.05 -0.76
C ASN A 378 1.69 26.18 0.32
N LEU A 379 0.59 25.49 -0.03
CA LEU A 379 -0.14 24.60 0.87
C LEU A 379 0.59 23.26 1.10
N ALA A 380 1.34 22.79 0.11
CA ALA A 380 2.07 21.53 0.14
C ALA A 380 3.48 21.69 -0.49
N PRO A 381 4.40 22.44 0.11
CA PRO A 381 5.73 22.67 -0.47
C PRO A 381 6.55 21.38 -0.60
N ASP A 382 6.31 20.38 0.26
CA ASP A 382 6.98 19.08 0.23
C ASP A 382 6.13 18.00 -0.49
N GLY A 383 5.00 18.41 -1.08
CA GLY A 383 4.11 17.58 -1.89
C GLY A 383 2.83 17.14 -1.19
N ALA A 384 1.83 16.83 -2.02
CA ALA A 384 0.57 16.18 -1.68
C ALA A 384 0.22 15.22 -2.80
N VAL A 385 -0.50 14.12 -2.52
CA VAL A 385 -0.73 13.05 -3.49
C VAL A 385 -2.21 12.92 -3.83
N VAL A 386 -2.51 12.72 -5.10
CA VAL A 386 -3.87 12.50 -5.60
C VAL A 386 -3.94 11.28 -6.53
N LYS A 387 -5.00 10.47 -6.39
CA LYS A 387 -5.35 9.41 -7.34
C LYS A 387 -6.08 10.03 -8.53
N LYS A 388 -5.31 10.61 -9.46
CA LYS A 388 -5.79 11.31 -10.64
C LYS A 388 -6.75 10.47 -11.48
N GLY A 389 -6.49 9.17 -11.60
CA GLY A 389 -7.34 8.23 -12.35
C GLY A 389 -8.76 8.03 -11.77
N ALA A 390 -9.02 8.50 -10.54
CA ALA A 390 -10.34 8.44 -9.89
C ALA A 390 -11.02 9.83 -9.79
N VAL A 391 -10.40 10.89 -10.32
CA VAL A 391 -10.94 12.25 -10.33
C VAL A 391 -11.79 12.47 -11.59
N LEU A 392 -12.96 13.06 -11.42
CA LEU A 392 -13.82 13.43 -12.54
C LEU A 392 -13.19 14.59 -13.35
N PRO A 393 -13.39 14.65 -14.68
CA PRO A 393 -12.80 15.69 -15.53
C PRO A 393 -13.08 17.13 -15.06
N GLU A 394 -14.28 17.40 -14.57
CA GLU A 394 -14.71 18.69 -14.04
C GLU A 394 -14.02 19.08 -12.72
N MET A 395 -13.48 18.12 -11.98
CA MET A 395 -12.78 18.32 -10.72
C MET A 395 -11.25 18.32 -10.87
N MET A 396 -10.73 18.15 -12.08
CA MET A 396 -9.29 18.20 -12.34
C MET A 396 -8.69 19.59 -12.07
N VAL A 397 -9.49 20.64 -12.25
CA VAL A 397 -9.17 22.01 -11.84
C VAL A 397 -10.33 22.52 -11.00
N HIS A 398 -10.08 22.90 -9.77
CA HIS A 398 -11.09 23.35 -8.84
C HIS A 398 -10.59 24.52 -7.99
N VAL A 399 -11.43 25.53 -7.80
CA VAL A 399 -11.19 26.62 -6.86
C VAL A 399 -12.44 26.76 -6.00
N GLY A 400 -12.28 26.66 -4.69
CA GLY A 400 -13.41 26.71 -3.78
C GLY A 400 -13.05 27.17 -2.38
N PRO A 401 -14.07 27.59 -1.59
CA PRO A 401 -13.86 28.00 -0.22
C PRO A 401 -13.50 26.79 0.67
N ALA A 402 -12.52 26.99 1.55
CA ALA A 402 -12.14 25.99 2.53
C ALA A 402 -13.23 25.79 3.58
N LYS A 403 -13.45 24.52 3.95
CA LYS A 403 -14.25 24.10 5.10
C LYS A 403 -13.41 23.23 6.00
N CYS A 404 -12.97 23.77 7.14
CA CYS A 404 -11.93 23.20 7.99
C CYS A 404 -12.49 22.33 9.11
N PHE A 405 -11.87 21.14 9.28
CA PHE A 405 -12.13 20.21 10.38
C PHE A 405 -10.80 19.72 10.97
N ASP A 406 -10.71 19.74 12.31
CA ASP A 406 -9.48 19.39 13.02
C ASP A 406 -9.40 17.88 13.40
N SER A 407 -10.28 17.06 12.85
CA SER A 407 -10.24 15.60 12.92
C SER A 407 -11.22 14.96 11.92
N GLU A 408 -11.02 13.66 11.65
CA GLU A 408 -11.95 12.86 10.85
C GLU A 408 -13.35 12.83 11.44
N GLU A 409 -13.47 12.70 12.77
CA GLU A 409 -14.76 12.68 13.49
C GLU A 409 -15.51 13.99 13.33
N ALA A 410 -14.80 15.12 13.45
CA ALA A 410 -15.38 16.43 13.25
C ALA A 410 -15.88 16.63 11.81
N CYS A 411 -15.10 16.15 10.83
CA CYS A 411 -15.47 16.18 9.43
C CYS A 411 -16.73 15.31 9.16
N SER A 412 -16.72 14.06 9.59
CA SER A 412 -17.85 13.14 9.39
C SER A 412 -19.14 13.70 10.01
N LYS A 413 -19.05 14.25 11.22
CA LYS A 413 -20.18 14.94 11.86
C LYS A 413 -20.63 16.17 11.07
N GLY A 414 -19.69 17.00 10.60
CA GLY A 414 -20.00 18.19 9.82
C GLY A 414 -20.68 17.89 8.49
N LEU A 415 -20.32 16.80 7.83
CA LEU A 415 -20.97 16.32 6.62
C LEU A 415 -22.44 15.95 6.88
N VAL A 416 -22.70 15.13 7.90
CA VAL A 416 -24.07 14.73 8.27
C VAL A 416 -24.92 15.93 8.70
N GLU A 417 -24.33 16.93 9.36
CA GLU A 417 -25.00 18.17 9.77
C GLU A 417 -25.21 19.17 8.60
N GLY A 418 -24.78 18.83 7.37
CA GLY A 418 -24.95 19.69 6.20
C GLY A 418 -24.07 20.95 6.20
N LYS A 419 -22.93 20.93 6.92
CA LYS A 419 -21.98 22.07 6.96
C LYS A 419 -21.13 22.20 5.71
N VAL A 420 -21.07 21.16 4.90
CA VAL A 420 -20.36 21.12 3.61
C VAL A 420 -21.38 21.25 2.50
N VAL A 421 -21.12 22.14 1.55
CA VAL A 421 -21.97 22.41 0.40
C VAL A 421 -21.21 22.25 -0.91
N SER A 422 -21.95 22.15 -2.00
CA SER A 422 -21.35 22.06 -3.35
C SER A 422 -20.36 23.20 -3.61
N GLY A 423 -19.17 22.87 -4.08
CA GLY A 423 -18.08 23.81 -4.37
C GLY A 423 -17.03 23.93 -3.26
N ASP A 424 -17.29 23.43 -2.07
CA ASP A 424 -16.34 23.50 -0.96
C ASP A 424 -15.07 22.65 -1.19
N VAL A 425 -13.94 23.14 -0.64
CA VAL A 425 -12.73 22.36 -0.40
C VAL A 425 -12.69 21.96 1.08
N VAL A 426 -12.99 20.71 1.36
CA VAL A 426 -13.03 20.15 2.71
C VAL A 426 -11.61 19.90 3.20
N ILE A 427 -11.20 20.59 4.26
CA ILE A 427 -9.88 20.44 4.88
C ILE A 427 -10.03 19.56 6.13
N VAL A 428 -9.32 18.42 6.16
CA VAL A 428 -9.19 17.58 7.36
C VAL A 428 -7.72 17.58 7.79
N ARG A 429 -7.44 18.16 8.94
CA ARG A 429 -6.06 18.40 9.39
C ARG A 429 -5.77 17.81 10.76
N TYR A 430 -4.49 17.74 11.14
CA TYR A 430 -3.98 17.06 12.34
C TYR A 430 -4.21 15.55 12.34
N GLU A 431 -4.23 14.95 11.14
CA GLU A 431 -4.32 13.51 10.92
C GLU A 431 -3.05 12.92 10.28
N GLY A 432 -1.98 13.71 10.19
CA GLY A 432 -0.68 13.33 9.64
C GLY A 432 0.12 12.36 10.53
N PRO A 433 1.38 12.05 10.12
CA PRO A 433 2.25 11.13 10.85
C PRO A 433 2.41 11.44 12.34
N LYS A 434 2.61 12.71 12.70
CA LYS A 434 2.74 13.18 14.09
C LYS A 434 1.41 13.61 14.70
N GLY A 435 0.57 14.26 13.91
CA GLY A 435 -0.69 14.87 14.36
C GLY A 435 -1.76 13.84 14.68
N GLY A 436 -1.87 12.80 13.88
CA GLY A 436 -2.78 11.69 14.06
C GLY A 436 -2.70 11.04 15.44
N PRO A 437 -1.55 10.57 15.94
CA PRO A 437 -0.41 10.09 15.17
C PRO A 437 -0.75 8.81 14.40
N GLY A 438 0.11 8.46 13.46
CA GLY A 438 -0.05 7.25 12.64
C GLY A 438 -0.70 7.51 11.30
N MET A 439 -0.87 8.79 10.90
CA MET A 439 -1.33 9.19 9.57
C MET A 439 -2.59 8.41 9.14
N ARG A 440 -3.69 8.64 9.86
CA ARG A 440 -4.95 7.90 9.66
C ARG A 440 -5.34 7.79 8.20
N GLU A 441 -5.76 6.62 7.81
CA GLU A 441 -6.37 6.38 6.50
C GLU A 441 -7.88 6.60 6.63
N MET A 442 -8.38 7.66 6.00
CA MET A 442 -9.77 8.07 6.11
C MET A 442 -10.58 7.57 4.90
N LEU A 443 -11.69 6.93 5.19
CA LEU A 443 -12.68 6.54 4.19
C LEU A 443 -14.05 7.13 4.52
N GLY A 444 -14.36 7.32 5.79
CA GLY A 444 -15.64 7.87 6.24
C GLY A 444 -16.03 9.17 5.53
N PRO A 445 -15.19 10.21 5.55
CA PRO A 445 -15.48 11.48 4.86
C PRO A 445 -15.68 11.32 3.36
N THR A 446 -14.82 10.56 2.66
CA THR A 446 -14.91 10.37 1.20
C THR A 446 -16.14 9.57 0.81
N ALA A 447 -16.43 8.47 1.52
CA ALA A 447 -17.61 7.64 1.29
C ALA A 447 -18.91 8.40 1.61
N THR A 448 -18.94 9.22 2.67
CA THR A 448 -20.08 10.05 3.01
C THR A 448 -20.33 11.10 1.92
N LEU A 449 -19.31 11.81 1.45
CA LEU A 449 -19.43 12.76 0.34
C LEU A 449 -19.98 12.10 -0.93
N ALA A 450 -19.44 10.95 -1.32
CA ALA A 450 -19.94 10.17 -2.45
C ALA A 450 -21.40 9.72 -2.20
N GLY A 451 -21.66 9.21 -0.99
CA GLY A 451 -23.00 8.87 -0.52
C GLY A 451 -24.00 10.03 -0.61
N MET A 452 -23.59 11.27 -0.41
CA MET A 452 -24.41 12.48 -0.55
C MET A 452 -24.49 13.03 -1.98
N GLY A 453 -23.65 12.51 -2.91
CA GLY A 453 -23.56 13.02 -4.29
C GLY A 453 -22.76 14.33 -4.42
N LEU A 454 -21.91 14.63 -3.45
CA LEU A 454 -21.06 15.84 -3.42
C LEU A 454 -19.65 15.60 -3.95
N ASP A 455 -19.27 14.37 -4.23
CA ASP A 455 -17.95 13.96 -4.73
C ASP A 455 -17.61 14.53 -6.13
N SER A 456 -18.64 14.93 -6.89
CA SER A 456 -18.51 15.59 -8.19
C SER A 456 -18.32 17.11 -8.11
N THR A 457 -18.46 17.71 -6.92
CA THR A 457 -18.43 19.18 -6.76
C THR A 457 -17.56 19.66 -5.59
N CYS A 458 -17.17 18.78 -4.68
CA CYS A 458 -16.31 19.09 -3.55
C CYS A 458 -14.96 18.37 -3.67
N ALA A 459 -13.89 19.02 -3.22
CA ALA A 459 -12.59 18.41 -3.03
C ALA A 459 -12.32 18.16 -1.54
N LEU A 460 -11.49 17.14 -1.24
CA LEU A 460 -10.98 16.90 0.11
C LEU A 460 -9.45 17.04 0.13
N VAL A 461 -8.93 17.70 1.15
CA VAL A 461 -7.49 17.89 1.36
C VAL A 461 -7.13 17.52 2.79
N THR A 462 -6.07 16.72 2.99
CA THR A 462 -5.64 16.29 4.32
C THR A 462 -4.13 16.06 4.42
N ASP A 463 -3.58 16.26 5.63
CA ASP A 463 -2.25 15.81 6.01
C ASP A 463 -2.21 14.32 6.43
N GLY A 464 -3.38 13.69 6.58
CA GLY A 464 -3.55 12.25 6.71
C GLY A 464 -3.52 11.53 5.35
N ARG A 465 -4.22 10.38 5.28
CA ARG A 465 -4.37 9.59 4.06
C ARG A 465 -5.83 9.38 3.73
N PHE A 466 -6.11 9.20 2.44
CA PHE A 466 -7.37 8.62 2.02
C PHE A 466 -7.19 7.16 1.61
N SER A 467 -8.21 6.35 1.84
CA SER A 467 -8.20 4.95 1.44
C SER A 467 -8.04 4.80 -0.07
N GLY A 468 -7.41 3.73 -0.52
CA GLY A 468 -7.35 3.36 -1.94
C GLY A 468 -8.72 3.17 -2.60
N VAL A 469 -9.77 3.05 -1.79
CA VAL A 469 -11.18 2.98 -2.18
C VAL A 469 -11.77 4.35 -2.54
N SER A 470 -11.16 5.46 -2.08
CA SER A 470 -11.69 6.82 -2.28
C SER A 470 -11.83 7.20 -3.75
N ARG A 471 -12.91 7.91 -4.06
CA ARG A 471 -13.21 8.52 -5.37
C ARG A 471 -13.19 10.04 -5.25
N GLY A 472 -13.18 10.74 -6.40
CA GLY A 472 -13.22 12.20 -6.47
C GLY A 472 -11.87 12.87 -6.19
N ALA A 473 -11.88 14.19 -6.08
CA ALA A 473 -10.68 15.00 -5.84
C ALA A 473 -10.23 14.92 -4.37
N SER A 474 -9.64 13.77 -4.00
CA SER A 474 -9.14 13.50 -2.65
C SER A 474 -7.61 13.60 -2.63
N ILE A 475 -7.09 14.70 -2.05
CA ILE A 475 -5.68 15.04 -1.98
C ILE A 475 -5.18 14.76 -0.56
N GLY A 476 -4.32 13.75 -0.41
CA GLY A 476 -3.73 13.36 0.87
C GLY A 476 -2.24 13.66 0.97
N HIS A 477 -1.66 13.26 2.10
CA HIS A 477 -0.20 13.36 2.35
C HIS A 477 0.33 14.80 2.31
N VAL A 478 -0.51 15.82 2.54
CA VAL A 478 -0.06 17.21 2.52
C VAL A 478 1.13 17.38 3.46
N SER A 479 2.25 17.77 2.90
CA SER A 479 3.52 17.93 3.61
C SER A 479 4.08 19.32 3.44
N PRO A 480 4.55 19.96 4.54
CA PRO A 480 4.54 19.50 5.94
C PRO A 480 3.11 19.42 6.53
N GLU A 481 2.89 18.44 7.43
CA GLU A 481 1.61 18.30 8.13
C GLU A 481 1.29 19.47 9.07
N ALA A 482 0.02 19.69 9.39
CA ALA A 482 -0.42 20.76 10.29
C ALA A 482 0.28 20.70 11.68
N ALA A 483 0.44 19.51 12.24
CA ALA A 483 1.10 19.32 13.54
C ALA A 483 2.61 19.60 13.52
N ALA A 484 3.23 19.64 12.35
CA ALA A 484 4.62 20.05 12.15
C ALA A 484 4.76 21.53 11.72
N GLY A 485 3.70 22.32 11.79
CA GLY A 485 3.68 23.74 11.43
C GLY A 485 3.44 24.01 9.95
N GLY A 486 2.98 23.01 9.18
CA GLY A 486 2.55 23.18 7.78
C GLY A 486 1.42 24.19 7.64
N LEU A 487 1.32 24.82 6.45
CA LEU A 487 0.36 25.90 6.20
C LEU A 487 -1.10 25.48 6.40
N LEU A 488 -1.37 24.18 6.27
CA LEU A 488 -2.69 23.60 6.51
C LEU A 488 -3.25 23.95 7.90
N ALA A 489 -2.38 24.12 8.93
CA ALA A 489 -2.77 24.53 10.29
C ALA A 489 -3.41 25.91 10.35
N TYR A 490 -3.14 26.78 9.39
CA TYR A 490 -3.49 28.19 9.38
C TYR A 490 -4.59 28.56 8.39
N VAL A 491 -5.12 27.56 7.63
CA VAL A 491 -6.29 27.74 6.76
C VAL A 491 -7.52 28.01 7.62
N GLN A 492 -8.36 28.96 7.20
CA GLN A 492 -9.61 29.34 7.84
C GLN A 492 -10.81 29.03 6.95
N ASP A 493 -11.98 28.83 7.54
CA ASP A 493 -13.24 28.66 6.80
C ASP A 493 -13.45 29.86 5.85
N GLY A 494 -13.71 29.58 4.57
CA GLY A 494 -13.95 30.57 3.53
C GLY A 494 -12.70 30.98 2.73
N ASP A 495 -11.49 30.63 3.16
CA ASP A 495 -10.27 30.85 2.37
C ASP A 495 -10.38 30.13 1.02
N GLN A 496 -9.93 30.79 -0.05
CA GLN A 496 -9.96 30.16 -1.37
C GLN A 496 -8.76 29.21 -1.53
N ILE A 497 -9.05 27.96 -1.88
CA ILE A 497 -8.05 26.94 -2.23
C ILE A 497 -8.12 26.67 -3.72
N SER A 498 -6.97 26.73 -4.40
CA SER A 498 -6.82 26.39 -5.80
C SER A 498 -6.18 25.01 -5.93
N ILE A 499 -6.81 24.12 -6.68
CA ILE A 499 -6.33 22.78 -7.03
C ILE A 499 -6.26 22.72 -8.55
N ASP A 500 -5.07 22.44 -9.10
CA ASP A 500 -4.83 22.28 -10.54
C ASP A 500 -4.00 21.00 -10.74
N ILE A 501 -4.69 19.86 -10.84
CA ILE A 501 -4.07 18.54 -10.96
C ILE A 501 -3.25 18.41 -12.25
N PRO A 502 -3.72 18.86 -13.44
CA PRO A 502 -2.93 18.84 -14.65
C PRO A 502 -1.60 19.59 -14.57
N ASN A 503 -1.54 20.70 -13.83
CA ASN A 503 -0.33 21.49 -13.64
C ASN A 503 0.39 21.18 -12.34
N HIS A 504 -0.01 20.13 -11.62
CA HIS A 504 0.60 19.65 -10.38
C HIS A 504 0.63 20.72 -9.26
N LYS A 505 -0.46 21.50 -9.11
CA LYS A 505 -0.51 22.62 -8.17
C LYS A 505 -1.61 22.49 -7.14
N ILE A 506 -1.30 22.95 -5.91
CA ILE A 506 -2.26 23.18 -4.84
C ILE A 506 -1.85 24.41 -4.04
N GLU A 507 -2.74 25.40 -3.94
CA GLU A 507 -2.41 26.70 -3.36
C GLU A 507 -3.53 27.25 -2.47
N LEU A 508 -3.14 27.83 -1.36
CA LEU A 508 -3.97 28.72 -0.55
C LEU A 508 -3.86 30.14 -1.14
N LEU A 509 -4.99 30.68 -1.60
CA LEU A 509 -5.07 32.01 -2.22
C LEU A 509 -5.32 33.09 -1.16
N VAL A 510 -4.36 33.26 -0.27
CA VAL A 510 -4.32 34.28 0.79
C VAL A 510 -2.99 35.01 0.70
N ASP A 511 -3.01 36.33 0.92
CA ASP A 511 -1.81 37.15 0.85
C ASP A 511 -0.72 36.72 1.83
N GLU A 512 0.54 36.82 1.43
CA GLU A 512 1.69 36.39 2.24
C GLU A 512 1.76 37.12 3.60
N ASP A 513 1.39 38.43 3.64
CA ASP A 513 1.33 39.20 4.88
C ASP A 513 0.28 38.67 5.86
N GLU A 514 -0.89 38.27 5.35
CA GLU A 514 -1.94 37.64 6.15
C GLU A 514 -1.50 36.25 6.63
N ILE A 515 -0.86 35.44 5.78
CA ILE A 515 -0.28 34.16 6.19
C ILE A 515 0.75 34.35 7.31
N ALA A 516 1.63 35.34 7.19
CA ALA A 516 2.62 35.66 8.21
C ALA A 516 1.95 36.10 9.52
N HIS A 517 0.90 36.94 9.44
CA HIS A 517 0.10 37.36 10.58
C HIS A 517 -0.56 36.15 11.28
N ARG A 518 -1.18 35.24 10.53
CA ARG A 518 -1.81 34.03 11.07
C ARG A 518 -0.79 33.12 11.77
N LYS A 519 0.38 32.91 11.17
CA LYS A 519 1.47 32.12 11.78
C LYS A 519 1.95 32.73 13.11
N ALA A 520 1.91 34.06 13.25
CA ALA A 520 2.31 34.75 14.48
C ALA A 520 1.23 34.78 15.56
N SER A 521 -0.06 34.73 15.17
CA SER A 521 -1.22 34.94 16.07
C SER A 521 -1.98 33.68 16.41
N ILE A 522 -2.03 32.68 15.52
CA ILE A 522 -2.77 31.44 15.73
C ILE A 522 -1.89 30.44 16.48
N ILE A 523 -2.37 29.96 17.62
CA ILE A 523 -1.74 28.86 18.36
C ILE A 523 -2.26 27.55 17.75
N PRO A 524 -1.37 26.72 17.15
CA PRO A 524 -1.77 25.42 16.63
C PRO A 524 -2.40 24.53 17.71
N GLN A 525 -3.24 23.61 17.30
CA GLN A 525 -3.86 22.66 18.22
C GLN A 525 -2.80 21.86 19.01
N PRO A 526 -3.01 21.63 20.31
CA PRO A 526 -2.09 20.79 21.08
C PRO A 526 -2.12 19.35 20.55
N PRO A 527 -0.99 18.64 20.61
CA PRO A 527 -0.93 17.25 20.16
C PRO A 527 -1.98 16.38 20.84
N LYS A 528 -2.63 15.49 20.07
CA LYS A 528 -3.59 14.50 20.60
C LYS A 528 -2.95 13.72 21.75
N LYS A 529 -3.71 13.44 22.81
CA LYS A 529 -3.22 12.67 23.96
C LYS A 529 -3.13 11.21 23.59
N VAL A 530 -1.92 10.66 23.53
CA VAL A 530 -1.64 9.25 23.25
C VAL A 530 -0.67 8.67 24.25
N THR A 531 -0.71 7.36 24.43
CA THR A 531 0.13 6.60 25.37
C THR A 531 0.84 5.45 24.67
N GLY A 532 1.74 4.78 25.38
CA GLY A 532 2.34 3.53 24.92
C GLY A 532 3.08 3.66 23.60
N TYR A 533 2.72 2.78 22.66
CA TYR A 533 3.38 2.69 21.36
C TYR A 533 3.24 3.97 20.51
N LEU A 534 2.03 4.52 20.43
CA LEU A 534 1.77 5.74 19.65
C LEU A 534 2.54 6.96 20.15
N LYS A 535 2.82 7.05 21.47
CA LYS A 535 3.66 8.12 22.02
C LYS A 535 5.11 8.02 21.53
N ARG A 536 5.66 6.80 21.47
CA ARG A 536 7.01 6.55 20.93
C ARG A 536 7.05 6.83 19.43
N TYR A 537 6.10 6.28 18.69
CA TYR A 537 5.96 6.49 17.24
C TYR A 537 5.96 7.99 16.89
N ARG A 538 5.08 8.79 17.51
CA ARG A 538 4.98 10.22 17.26
C ARG A 538 6.28 10.98 17.49
N ALA A 539 7.08 10.55 18.46
CA ALA A 539 8.34 11.21 18.80
C ALA A 539 9.44 10.97 17.75
N MET A 540 9.33 9.86 16.99
CA MET A 540 10.38 9.39 16.08
C MET A 540 10.01 9.52 14.60
N VAL A 541 8.70 9.56 14.27
CA VAL A 541 8.24 9.49 12.89
C VAL A 541 8.63 10.72 12.08
N SER A 542 9.11 10.48 10.86
CA SER A 542 9.40 11.50 9.85
C SER A 542 8.13 11.99 9.13
N SER A 543 8.27 12.98 8.27
CA SER A 543 7.18 13.49 7.43
C SER A 543 6.76 12.48 6.35
N ALA A 544 5.54 12.63 5.82
CA ALA A 544 4.96 11.73 4.82
C ALA A 544 5.74 11.68 3.50
N ASN A 545 6.33 12.80 3.06
CA ASN A 545 7.16 12.87 1.85
C ASN A 545 8.44 12.02 1.92
N TYR A 546 8.85 11.62 3.14
CA TYR A 546 9.94 10.67 3.39
C TYR A 546 9.45 9.26 3.72
N GLY A 547 8.14 8.98 3.54
CA GLY A 547 7.55 7.68 3.81
C GLY A 547 7.07 7.46 5.24
N ALA A 548 7.07 8.47 6.11
CA ALA A 548 6.70 8.38 7.54
C ALA A 548 7.41 7.21 8.25
N ILE A 549 8.73 7.17 8.16
CA ILE A 549 9.62 6.17 8.76
C ILE A 549 10.10 6.60 10.15
N LEU A 550 10.55 5.64 10.98
CA LEU A 550 11.04 5.93 12.34
C LEU A 550 12.53 6.19 12.42
N ASP A 551 13.30 5.69 11.47
CA ASP A 551 14.75 5.80 11.45
C ASP A 551 15.19 6.80 10.38
N ARG A 552 15.06 8.07 10.71
CA ARG A 552 15.65 9.15 9.94
C ARG A 552 16.70 9.84 10.79
N GLU A 553 17.95 9.71 10.38
CA GLU A 553 18.98 10.65 10.82
C GLU A 553 18.58 12.02 10.26
N ASP A 554 18.39 12.99 11.14
CA ASP A 554 18.24 14.39 10.72
C ASP A 554 19.58 14.80 10.08
N ASP A 555 19.58 15.01 8.75
CA ASP A 555 20.72 15.57 7.99
C ASP A 555 21.02 17.00 8.39
#